data_954a324c92bc92b4de9c48f6aeb3c25c
#
_entry.id   954a324c92bc92b4de9c48f6aeb3c25c
#
_cell.length_a   1.000
_cell.length_b   1.000
_cell.length_c   1.000
_cell.angle_alpha   90.00
_cell.angle_beta   90.00
_cell.angle_gamma   90.00
#
_symmetry.space_group_name_H-M   'P 1'
#
loop_
_entity.id
_entity.type
_entity.pdbx_description
1 polymer ?
#
loop_
_entity_poly.entity_id
_entity_poly.type
_entity_poly.pdbx_seq_one_letter_code
_entity_poly.pdbx_strand_id
1 'polypeptide(L)'
;MGHLMSMMKASSCTANINSNDIPVIEGTWDLLKEGILPGGTMRNKDSVESSIEWHDNLSEESKLLLCDAQTSGGLLISVSEDKTDELLNKLIENGVKSSALIGTIKAQESALIEVK
;
A
#
# COMPACT_ATOMS: atom_id res chain seq x y z
N MET A 1 4.40 -0.66 2.58
CA MET A 1 4.05 0.05 3.86
C MET A 1 5.13 1.01 4.33
N GLY A 2 6.43 0.67 4.36
CA GLY A 2 7.47 1.53 4.94
C GLY A 2 7.54 2.95 4.37
N HIS A 3 7.48 3.11 3.04
CA HIS A 3 7.46 4.44 2.41
C HIS A 3 6.17 5.21 2.72
N LEU A 4 5.01 4.54 2.72
CA LEU A 4 3.73 5.18 3.09
C LEU A 4 3.78 5.67 4.55
N MET A 5 4.27 4.84 5.48
CA MET A 5 4.46 5.23 6.88
C MET A 5 5.33 6.49 7.00
N SER A 6 6.44 6.54 6.25
CA SER A 6 7.33 7.72 6.25
C SER A 6 6.63 8.97 5.70
N MET A 7 5.82 8.82 4.66
CA MET A 7 5.01 9.91 4.10
C MET A 7 4.00 10.44 5.14
N MET A 8 3.26 9.53 5.76
CA MET A 8 2.23 9.91 6.76
C MET A 8 2.86 10.58 7.98
N LYS A 9 3.97 10.06 8.49
CA LYS A 9 4.71 10.66 9.60
C LYS A 9 5.20 12.08 9.26
N ALA A 10 5.77 12.27 8.07
CA ALA A 10 6.29 13.57 7.65
C ALA A 10 5.19 14.60 7.42
N SER A 11 3.98 14.16 7.06
CA SER A 11 2.84 15.04 6.75
C SER A 11 1.86 15.19 7.91
N SER A 12 2.07 14.50 9.03
CA SER A 12 1.12 14.45 10.17
C SER A 12 -0.29 14.07 9.70
N CYS A 13 -0.38 12.96 8.94
CA CYS A 13 -1.61 12.46 8.37
C CYS A 13 -1.77 10.97 8.66
N THR A 14 -2.97 10.46 8.44
CA THR A 14 -3.30 9.03 8.45
C THR A 14 -3.74 8.59 7.05
N ALA A 15 -3.23 7.45 6.58
CA ALA A 15 -3.67 6.83 5.34
C ALA A 15 -4.66 5.70 5.63
N ASN A 16 -5.79 5.69 4.92
CA ASN A 16 -6.72 4.57 4.85
C ASN A 16 -6.48 3.82 3.54
N ILE A 17 -6.08 2.56 3.63
CA ILE A 17 -5.77 1.71 2.48
C ILE A 17 -6.81 0.60 2.36
N ASN A 18 -7.33 0.41 1.16
CA ASN A 18 -8.14 -0.75 0.82
C ASN A 18 -7.23 -1.80 0.14
N SER A 19 -6.97 -2.89 0.82
CA SER A 19 -6.07 -3.95 0.33
C SER A 19 -6.54 -4.58 -0.98
N ASN A 20 -7.86 -4.60 -1.24
CA ASN A 20 -8.42 -5.16 -2.46
C ASN A 20 -8.20 -4.30 -3.71
N ASP A 21 -7.90 -3.01 -3.52
CA ASP A 21 -7.68 -2.08 -4.64
C ASP A 21 -6.21 -2.02 -5.08
N ILE A 22 -5.32 -2.72 -4.37
CA ILE A 22 -3.89 -2.72 -4.68
C ILE A 22 -3.61 -3.61 -5.87
N PRO A 23 -3.04 -3.06 -6.97
CA PRO A 23 -2.66 -3.86 -8.12
C PRO A 23 -1.55 -4.85 -7.76
N VAL A 24 -1.79 -6.12 -8.00
CA VAL A 24 -0.84 -7.21 -7.71
C VAL A 24 -0.44 -7.89 -9.00
N ILE A 25 0.85 -8.15 -9.17
CA ILE A 25 1.38 -8.89 -10.33
C ILE A 25 0.83 -10.31 -10.30
N GLU A 26 0.42 -10.80 -11.48
CA GLU A 26 -0.07 -12.17 -11.65
C GLU A 26 0.93 -13.21 -11.10
N GLY A 27 0.41 -14.22 -10.42
CA GLY A 27 1.21 -15.28 -9.78
C GLY A 27 1.76 -14.94 -8.39
N THR A 28 1.74 -13.67 -7.97
CA THR A 28 2.29 -13.26 -6.65
C THR A 28 1.57 -13.96 -5.49
N TRP A 29 0.25 -14.09 -5.55
CA TRP A 29 -0.51 -14.77 -4.51
C TRP A 29 -0.19 -16.27 -4.39
N ASP A 30 0.11 -16.93 -5.50
CA ASP A 30 0.46 -18.35 -5.49
C ASP A 30 1.84 -18.55 -4.84
N LEU A 31 2.81 -17.70 -5.18
CA LEU A 31 4.13 -17.70 -4.54
C LEU A 31 4.03 -17.45 -3.03
N LEU A 32 3.22 -16.47 -2.62
CA LEU A 32 3.00 -16.20 -1.18
C LEU A 32 2.41 -17.39 -0.44
N LYS A 33 1.42 -18.08 -1.01
CA LYS A 33 0.82 -19.29 -0.43
C LYS A 33 1.83 -20.42 -0.27
N GLU A 34 2.81 -20.50 -1.17
CA GLU A 34 3.93 -21.45 -1.10
C GLU A 34 5.04 -20.98 -0.12
N GLY A 35 4.88 -19.83 0.52
CA GLY A 35 5.87 -19.25 1.42
C GLY A 35 7.08 -18.63 0.71
N ILE A 36 6.99 -18.40 -0.59
CA ILE A 36 8.05 -17.79 -1.40
C ILE A 36 7.91 -16.27 -1.33
N LEU A 37 8.80 -15.61 -0.60
CA LEU A 37 8.82 -14.16 -0.43
C LEU A 37 10.26 -13.65 -0.25
N PRO A 38 10.53 -12.38 -0.61
CA PRO A 38 11.85 -11.77 -0.37
C PRO A 38 12.21 -11.76 1.12
N GLY A 39 13.46 -12.06 1.45
CA GLY A 39 13.94 -12.13 2.84
C GLY A 39 13.81 -10.79 3.63
N GLY A 40 13.58 -9.68 2.95
CA GLY A 40 13.34 -8.38 3.56
C GLY A 40 11.89 -8.16 4.03
N THR A 41 10.92 -8.90 3.49
CA THR A 41 9.48 -8.69 3.72
C THR A 41 9.10 -8.80 5.20
N MET A 42 9.60 -9.82 5.90
CA MET A 42 9.36 -9.99 7.33
C MET A 42 9.90 -8.80 8.14
N ARG A 43 11.16 -8.37 7.88
CA ARG A 43 11.75 -7.22 8.56
C ARG A 43 10.98 -5.93 8.28
N ASN A 44 10.48 -5.76 7.04
CA ASN A 44 9.63 -4.63 6.70
C ASN A 44 8.34 -4.64 7.51
N LYS A 45 7.66 -5.80 7.61
CA LYS A 45 6.44 -5.96 8.40
C LYS A 45 6.71 -5.60 9.86
N ASP A 46 7.71 -6.20 10.49
CA ASP A 46 8.07 -5.93 11.89
C ASP A 46 8.34 -4.44 12.14
N SER A 47 9.01 -3.77 11.20
CA SER A 47 9.39 -2.36 11.33
C SER A 47 8.22 -1.38 11.29
N VAL A 48 7.10 -1.76 10.70
CA VAL A 48 5.92 -0.90 10.54
C VAL A 48 4.74 -1.30 11.43
N GLU A 49 4.79 -2.46 12.07
CA GLU A 49 3.68 -3.08 12.79
C GLU A 49 3.03 -2.14 13.81
N SER A 50 3.83 -1.42 14.60
CA SER A 50 3.32 -0.48 15.60
C SER A 50 2.68 0.78 15.05
N SER A 51 2.76 1.00 13.74
CA SER A 51 2.25 2.20 13.04
C SER A 51 1.03 1.90 12.18
N ILE A 52 0.65 0.62 12.08
CA ILE A 52 -0.45 0.17 11.22
C ILE A 52 -1.55 -0.45 12.07
N GLU A 53 -2.78 -0.05 11.81
CA GLU A 53 -3.97 -0.74 12.28
C GLU A 53 -4.48 -1.66 11.15
N TRP A 54 -4.33 -2.97 11.37
CA TRP A 54 -4.78 -4.00 10.45
C TRP A 54 -6.21 -4.41 10.79
N HIS A 55 -7.10 -4.41 9.81
CA HIS A 55 -8.45 -4.91 10.04
C HIS A 55 -8.42 -6.45 10.28
N ASP A 56 -9.28 -6.93 11.19
CA ASP A 56 -9.28 -8.34 11.66
C ASP A 56 -9.49 -9.38 10.54
N ASN A 57 -10.11 -9.00 9.43
CA ASN A 57 -10.36 -9.91 8.29
C ASN A 57 -9.17 -10.06 7.34
N LEU A 58 -8.08 -9.31 7.53
CA LEU A 58 -6.90 -9.39 6.66
C LEU A 58 -6.09 -10.64 6.98
N SER A 59 -5.80 -11.43 5.95
CA SER A 59 -4.93 -12.59 6.08
C SER A 59 -3.46 -12.18 6.32
N GLU A 60 -2.66 -13.08 6.87
CA GLU A 60 -1.22 -12.85 7.04
C GLU A 60 -0.51 -12.67 5.68
N GLU A 61 -0.96 -13.40 4.64
CA GLU A 61 -0.43 -13.23 3.28
C GLU A 61 -0.69 -11.80 2.76
N SER A 62 -1.88 -11.24 3.04
CA SER A 62 -2.19 -9.85 2.67
C SER A 62 -1.24 -8.85 3.35
N LYS A 63 -0.99 -9.02 4.64
CA LYS A 63 -0.06 -8.17 5.39
C LYS A 63 1.36 -8.29 4.87
N LEU A 64 1.80 -9.51 4.54
CA LEU A 64 3.11 -9.77 3.94
C LEU A 64 3.24 -9.12 2.55
N LEU A 65 2.22 -9.26 1.70
CA LEU A 65 2.19 -8.62 0.39
C LEU A 65 2.38 -7.11 0.49
N LEU A 66 1.66 -6.46 1.41
CA LEU A 66 1.72 -5.02 1.62
C LEU A 66 3.08 -4.54 2.18
N CYS A 67 3.82 -5.43 2.80
CA CYS A 67 5.16 -5.19 3.33
C CYS A 67 6.28 -5.70 2.42
N ASP A 68 5.94 -6.15 1.20
CA ASP A 68 6.90 -6.73 0.27
C ASP A 68 8.11 -5.81 0.01
N ALA A 69 9.29 -6.44 -0.07
CA ALA A 69 10.56 -5.75 -0.28
C ALA A 69 10.79 -5.52 -1.78
N GLN A 70 10.35 -4.36 -2.29
CA GLN A 70 10.45 -4.00 -3.71
C GLN A 70 11.63 -3.07 -3.97
N THR A 71 12.51 -3.45 -4.90
CA THR A 71 13.68 -2.63 -5.29
C THR A 71 13.32 -1.55 -6.31
N SER A 72 12.41 -1.84 -7.23
CA SER A 72 11.98 -0.93 -8.31
C SER A 72 10.47 -0.98 -8.45
N GLY A 73 9.77 -0.66 -7.39
CA GLY A 73 8.31 -0.62 -7.34
C GLY A 73 7.72 0.57 -8.09
N GLY A 74 6.39 0.61 -8.16
CA GLY A 74 5.65 1.73 -8.70
C GLY A 74 5.72 2.97 -7.82
N LEU A 75 5.20 4.08 -8.33
CA LEU A 75 5.06 5.31 -7.57
C LEU A 75 3.82 5.25 -6.66
N LEU A 76 3.98 5.75 -5.45
CA LEU A 76 2.88 6.07 -4.54
C LEU A 76 2.66 7.58 -4.58
N ILE A 77 1.48 8.00 -5.04
CA ILE A 77 1.17 9.41 -5.32
C ILE A 77 0.00 9.83 -4.43
N SER A 78 0.19 10.92 -3.68
CA SER A 78 -0.89 11.62 -3.00
C SER A 78 -1.32 12.82 -3.84
N VAL A 79 -2.61 12.93 -4.06
CA VAL A 79 -3.23 14.01 -4.87
C VAL A 79 -4.52 14.47 -4.18
N SER A 80 -4.93 15.70 -4.40
CA SER A 80 -6.21 16.19 -3.92
C SER A 80 -7.38 15.43 -4.58
N GLU A 81 -8.47 15.24 -3.83
CA GLU A 81 -9.60 14.41 -4.24
C GLU A 81 -10.18 14.84 -5.59
N ASP A 82 -10.31 16.15 -5.81
CA ASP A 82 -10.82 16.76 -7.07
C ASP A 82 -9.92 16.51 -8.28
N LYS A 83 -8.69 16.01 -8.09
CA LYS A 83 -7.72 15.70 -9.17
C LYS A 83 -7.49 14.22 -9.39
N THR A 84 -8.13 13.36 -8.59
CA THR A 84 -7.90 11.91 -8.63
C THR A 84 -8.26 11.32 -9.98
N ASP A 85 -9.47 11.59 -10.49
CA ASP A 85 -9.93 11.05 -11.77
C ASP A 85 -9.11 11.59 -12.95
N GLU A 86 -8.74 12.87 -12.92
CA GLU A 86 -7.88 13.48 -13.95
C GLU A 86 -6.52 12.78 -13.99
N LEU A 87 -5.91 12.52 -12.83
CA LEU A 87 -4.62 11.84 -12.75
C LEU A 87 -4.71 10.40 -13.25
N LEU A 88 -5.69 9.63 -12.79
CA LEU A 88 -5.87 8.24 -13.21
C LEU A 88 -6.07 8.13 -14.72
N ASN A 89 -6.94 8.97 -15.30
CA ASN A 89 -7.16 8.99 -16.74
C ASN A 89 -5.88 9.29 -17.52
N LYS A 90 -5.12 10.30 -17.11
CA LYS A 90 -3.83 10.64 -17.73
C LYS A 90 -2.81 9.52 -17.64
N LEU A 91 -2.73 8.82 -16.51
CA LEU A 91 -1.83 7.67 -16.35
C LEU A 91 -2.20 6.54 -17.32
N ILE A 92 -3.48 6.20 -17.43
CA ILE A 92 -3.99 5.17 -18.34
C ILE A 92 -3.73 5.55 -19.80
N GLU A 93 -4.03 6.79 -20.20
CA GLU A 93 -3.78 7.33 -21.54
C GLU A 93 -2.29 7.27 -21.92
N ASN A 94 -1.40 7.44 -20.95
CA ASN A 94 0.05 7.33 -21.12
C ASN A 94 0.60 5.91 -20.92
N GLY A 95 -0.26 4.90 -20.90
CA GLY A 95 0.12 3.48 -20.91
C GLY A 95 0.34 2.85 -19.53
N VAL A 96 0.11 3.58 -18.43
CA VAL A 96 0.21 3.04 -17.05
C VAL A 96 -1.13 2.40 -16.68
N LYS A 97 -1.41 1.24 -17.27
CA LYS A 97 -2.72 0.56 -17.16
C LYS A 97 -3.01 -0.02 -15.77
N SER A 98 -1.99 -0.26 -14.96
CA SER A 98 -2.11 -0.80 -13.59
C SER A 98 -2.22 0.29 -12.51
N SER A 99 -2.38 1.57 -12.91
CA SER A 99 -2.65 2.62 -11.93
C SER A 99 -4.00 2.43 -11.26
N ALA A 100 -4.07 2.59 -9.95
CA ALA A 100 -5.29 2.43 -9.15
C ALA A 100 -5.36 3.43 -8.00
N LEU A 101 -6.59 3.80 -7.62
CA LEU A 101 -6.86 4.49 -6.36
C LEU A 101 -6.89 3.43 -5.26
N ILE A 102 -5.90 3.42 -4.38
CA ILE A 102 -5.72 2.38 -3.36
C ILE A 102 -6.16 2.83 -1.96
N GLY A 103 -6.57 4.08 -1.80
CA GLY A 103 -6.98 4.59 -0.50
C GLY A 103 -7.11 6.10 -0.44
N THR A 104 -7.28 6.62 0.76
CA THR A 104 -7.45 8.05 1.04
C THR A 104 -6.55 8.49 2.19
N ILE A 105 -6.25 9.78 2.24
CA ILE A 105 -5.48 10.41 3.31
C ILE A 105 -6.41 11.34 4.10
N LYS A 106 -6.34 11.29 5.41
CA LYS A 106 -7.12 12.11 6.35
C LYS A 106 -6.22 12.80 7.37
N ALA A 107 -6.80 13.68 8.17
CA ALA A 107 -6.12 14.24 9.33
C ALA A 107 -5.56 13.14 10.24
N GLN A 108 -4.46 13.39 10.91
CA GLN A 108 -3.79 12.38 11.76
C GLN A 108 -4.71 11.85 12.84
N GLU A 109 -4.73 10.54 12.97
CA GLU A 109 -5.43 9.78 14.02
C GLU A 109 -4.43 8.96 14.86
N SER A 110 -4.92 7.94 15.58
CA SER A 110 -4.10 7.09 16.47
C SER A 110 -3.05 6.29 15.71
N ALA A 111 -3.42 5.70 14.58
CA ALA A 111 -2.52 4.99 13.68
C ALA A 111 -2.07 5.90 12.52
N LEU A 112 -0.87 5.65 11.99
CA LEU A 112 -0.40 6.32 10.76
C LEU A 112 -1.02 5.72 9.51
N ILE A 113 -1.33 4.42 9.55
CA ILE A 113 -1.96 3.70 8.44
C ILE A 113 -3.06 2.80 9.00
N GLU A 114 -4.20 2.79 8.36
CA GLU A 114 -5.29 1.84 8.60
C GLU A 114 -5.48 1.02 7.32
N VAL A 115 -5.51 -0.31 7.43
CA VAL A 115 -5.67 -1.23 6.29
C VAL A 115 -6.89 -2.11 6.49
N LYS A 116 -7.77 -2.11 5.47
CA LYS A 116 -8.99 -2.93 5.44
C LYS A 116 -9.10 -3.75 4.17
#